data_6b4ac34226e343aab5efd6fd44101d09
#
_entry.id   6b4ac34226e343aab5efd6fd44101d09
#
_cell.length_a   1.000
_cell.length_b   1.000
_cell.length_c   1.000
_cell.angle_alpha   90.00
_cell.angle_beta   90.00
_cell.angle_gamma   90.00
#
_symmetry.space_group_name_H-M   'P 1'
#
loop_
_entity.id
_entity.type
_entity.pdbx_description
1 polymer ?
#
loop_
_entity_poly.entity_id
_entity_poly.type
_entity_poly.pdbx_seq_one_letter_code
_entity_poly.pdbx_strand_id
1 'polypeptide(L)'
;KYDPAPSGGGAGGSGVVVVKELDKASGVWSMQEQLDKINDGTWPKFLFSLNYLVVAGGGGGGNFGGAGAGGYRAAGFGPSPLQGSALVIEGGQYTITVGAGGSGGSGSSNTNGNDGTNSIFSTITSAGGGGGGAFGTNSTGRDGGSGGGGGTPGSSPFPGQPGGSGNTPPVDPPQGNNGGSGASGAIAGGGGGGATATGGSTSTPTGGSGGAGAPNEITGSDVSYAGGGGGASANSPASGGAGGGGAGGISPNSPAAQSGSANTGGGGGGGYDQPGGTGGSGIVVVRGPSSATFAVAPGTNSTSTHPGGDKIATFTVSGTLTVS
;
A
#
# COMPACT_ATOMS: atom_id res chain seq x y z
N LYS A 1 38.53 -81.12 -4.71
CA LYS A 1 37.57 -80.09 -4.36
C LYS A 1 37.76 -78.91 -5.29
N TYR A 2 36.84 -78.76 -6.18
CA TYR A 2 36.79 -77.64 -7.12
C TYR A 2 35.95 -76.54 -6.43
N ASP A 3 36.54 -75.37 -6.19
CA ASP A 3 35.86 -74.23 -5.60
C ASP A 3 35.63 -73.31 -6.76
N PRO A 4 34.37 -73.06 -7.16
CA PRO A 4 34.05 -72.11 -8.22
C PRO A 4 34.21 -70.72 -7.68
N ALA A 5 35.02 -69.88 -8.29
CA ALA A 5 35.16 -68.46 -8.03
C ALA A 5 33.82 -67.74 -8.19
N PRO A 6 33.48 -66.76 -7.36
CA PRO A 6 32.26 -66.03 -7.48
C PRO A 6 32.23 -65.27 -8.80
N SER A 7 31.23 -65.52 -9.61
CA SER A 7 30.93 -64.73 -10.81
C SER A 7 30.58 -63.31 -10.40
N GLY A 8 31.46 -62.37 -10.67
CA GLY A 8 31.17 -60.96 -10.47
C GLY A 8 29.99 -60.52 -11.35
N GLY A 9 29.00 -59.92 -10.75
CA GLY A 9 27.91 -59.33 -11.48
C GLY A 9 28.41 -58.27 -12.46
N GLY A 10 27.90 -58.29 -13.68
CA GLY A 10 28.25 -57.32 -14.70
C GLY A 10 27.93 -55.91 -14.25
N ALA A 11 28.78 -54.95 -14.61
CA ALA A 11 28.53 -53.55 -14.40
C ALA A 11 27.25 -53.11 -15.14
N GLY A 12 26.38 -52.41 -14.46
CA GLY A 12 25.17 -51.85 -15.07
C GLY A 12 25.56 -50.86 -16.20
N GLY A 13 24.87 -50.95 -17.34
CA GLY A 13 25.08 -50.05 -18.46
C GLY A 13 24.76 -48.60 -18.08
N SER A 14 25.51 -47.68 -18.65
CA SER A 14 25.25 -46.24 -18.52
C SER A 14 23.90 -45.89 -19.14
N GLY A 15 23.07 -45.12 -18.41
CA GLY A 15 21.82 -44.58 -18.91
C GLY A 15 22.06 -43.46 -19.93
N VAL A 16 21.20 -43.35 -20.90
CA VAL A 16 21.17 -42.25 -21.87
C VAL A 16 19.99 -41.38 -21.55
N VAL A 17 20.22 -40.05 -21.41
CA VAL A 17 19.12 -39.04 -21.38
C VAL A 17 19.10 -38.43 -22.76
N VAL A 18 17.97 -38.60 -23.46
CA VAL A 18 17.71 -37.97 -24.74
C VAL A 18 16.73 -36.79 -24.45
N VAL A 19 17.22 -35.60 -24.59
CA VAL A 19 16.37 -34.38 -24.60
C VAL A 19 16.06 -34.09 -26.07
N LYS A 20 14.83 -34.31 -26.48
CA LYS A 20 14.36 -33.83 -27.78
C LYS A 20 13.90 -32.38 -27.57
N GLU A 21 14.65 -31.43 -28.07
CA GLU A 21 14.14 -30.08 -28.27
C GLU A 21 13.02 -30.18 -29.29
N LEU A 22 11.81 -29.84 -28.88
CA LEU A 22 10.68 -29.73 -29.82
C LEU A 22 11.08 -28.67 -30.85
N ASP A 23 10.98 -29.04 -32.10
CA ASP A 23 11.45 -28.32 -33.30
C ASP A 23 11.48 -26.81 -33.07
N LYS A 24 12.69 -26.25 -33.07
CA LYS A 24 12.83 -24.83 -33.31
C LYS A 24 12.08 -24.57 -34.59
N ALA A 25 11.09 -23.69 -34.55
CA ALA A 25 10.48 -23.18 -35.75
C ALA A 25 11.56 -22.49 -36.59
N SER A 26 12.31 -23.28 -37.33
CA SER A 26 13.34 -22.82 -38.28
C SER A 26 12.66 -22.53 -39.63
N GLY A 27 11.48 -21.97 -39.60
CA GLY A 27 10.72 -21.79 -40.82
C GLY A 27 9.96 -20.47 -40.85
N VAL A 28 9.73 -20.02 -42.03
CA VAL A 28 8.77 -18.96 -42.32
C VAL A 28 7.38 -19.57 -42.02
N TRP A 29 6.73 -19.07 -40.98
CA TRP A 29 5.33 -19.43 -40.69
C TRP A 29 4.44 -18.88 -41.82
N SER A 30 3.58 -19.72 -42.39
CA SER A 30 2.55 -19.23 -43.28
C SER A 30 1.58 -18.32 -42.52
N MET A 31 0.94 -17.38 -43.22
CA MET A 31 -0.08 -16.52 -42.62
C MET A 31 -1.21 -17.34 -41.96
N GLN A 32 -1.55 -18.49 -42.55
CA GLN A 32 -2.59 -19.36 -42.02
C GLN A 32 -2.17 -20.01 -40.72
N GLU A 33 -0.95 -20.55 -40.64
CA GLU A 33 -0.42 -21.14 -39.39
C GLU A 33 -0.34 -20.11 -38.29
N GLN A 34 0.07 -18.86 -38.59
CA GLN A 34 0.09 -17.77 -37.61
C GLN A 34 -1.33 -17.45 -37.11
N LEU A 35 -2.29 -17.36 -38.04
CA LEU A 35 -3.67 -17.08 -37.71
C LEU A 35 -4.29 -18.21 -36.87
N ASP A 36 -4.03 -19.47 -37.21
CA ASP A 36 -4.50 -20.62 -36.46
C ASP A 36 -3.93 -20.60 -35.02
N LYS A 37 -2.63 -20.35 -34.88
CA LYS A 37 -1.99 -20.23 -33.55
C LYS A 37 -2.53 -19.07 -32.71
N ILE A 38 -2.84 -17.94 -33.35
CA ILE A 38 -3.48 -16.80 -32.70
C ILE A 38 -4.89 -17.16 -32.24
N ASN A 39 -5.68 -17.77 -33.12
CA ASN A 39 -7.07 -18.19 -32.85
C ASN A 39 -7.14 -19.27 -31.76
N ASP A 40 -6.20 -20.21 -31.76
CA ASP A 40 -6.08 -21.25 -30.74
C ASP A 40 -5.47 -20.74 -29.40
N GLY A 41 -5.06 -19.47 -29.32
CA GLY A 41 -4.41 -18.89 -28.15
C GLY A 41 -3.04 -19.49 -27.84
N THR A 42 -2.42 -20.18 -28.80
CA THR A 42 -1.10 -20.85 -28.66
C THR A 42 0.05 -20.03 -29.26
N TRP A 43 -0.23 -18.85 -29.85
CA TRP A 43 0.81 -17.93 -30.31
C TRP A 43 1.64 -17.45 -29.13
N PRO A 44 2.98 -17.37 -29.24
CA PRO A 44 3.83 -16.89 -28.18
C PRO A 44 3.42 -15.49 -27.74
N LYS A 45 3.08 -15.32 -26.48
CA LYS A 45 2.73 -14.03 -25.90
C LYS A 45 3.97 -13.42 -25.28
N PHE A 46 4.18 -12.12 -25.50
CA PHE A 46 5.23 -11.39 -24.80
C PHE A 46 4.77 -11.15 -23.36
N LEU A 47 5.47 -11.79 -22.42
CA LEU A 47 5.23 -11.64 -21.00
C LEU A 47 6.27 -10.72 -20.38
N PHE A 48 5.81 -9.78 -19.57
CA PHE A 48 6.64 -8.85 -18.82
C PHE A 48 6.52 -9.15 -17.33
N SER A 49 7.66 -9.33 -16.66
CA SER A 49 7.71 -9.38 -15.20
C SER A 49 7.88 -7.96 -14.67
N LEU A 50 6.87 -7.45 -13.97
CA LEU A 50 6.81 -6.07 -13.51
C LEU A 50 6.87 -6.02 -11.98
N ASN A 51 7.75 -5.19 -11.45
CA ASN A 51 7.71 -4.77 -10.07
C ASN A 51 6.70 -3.62 -9.92
N TYR A 52 6.13 -3.47 -8.73
CA TYR A 52 5.12 -2.46 -8.50
C TYR A 52 5.19 -1.88 -7.08
N LEU A 53 4.65 -0.69 -6.96
CA LEU A 53 4.23 -0.07 -5.73
C LEU A 53 2.80 0.45 -5.93
N VAL A 54 1.85 -0.05 -5.14
CA VAL A 54 0.45 0.37 -5.16
C VAL A 54 0.10 0.84 -3.76
N VAL A 55 -0.03 2.14 -3.59
CA VAL A 55 -0.40 2.78 -2.32
C VAL A 55 -1.77 3.41 -2.48
N ALA A 56 -2.71 3.04 -1.62
CA ALA A 56 -4.06 3.60 -1.63
C ALA A 56 -4.12 5.01 -1.01
N GLY A 57 -5.25 5.69 -1.12
CA GLY A 57 -5.48 6.94 -0.41
C GLY A 57 -5.54 6.75 1.11
N GLY A 58 -4.95 7.64 1.87
CA GLY A 58 -5.03 7.67 3.34
C GLY A 58 -6.42 8.10 3.82
N GLY A 59 -6.83 7.70 5.03
CA GLY A 59 -8.05 8.18 5.66
C GLY A 59 -7.96 9.65 6.09
N GLY A 60 -9.08 10.31 6.31
CA GLY A 60 -9.18 11.62 6.95
C GLY A 60 -9.15 11.52 8.48
N GLY A 61 -8.49 12.45 9.16
CA GLY A 61 -8.47 12.54 10.61
C GLY A 61 -9.88 12.80 11.16
N GLY A 62 -10.20 12.23 12.32
CA GLY A 62 -11.42 12.56 13.04
C GLY A 62 -11.27 13.86 13.84
N ASN A 63 -12.28 14.18 14.64
CA ASN A 63 -12.16 15.31 15.57
C ASN A 63 -11.01 15.08 16.59
N PHE A 64 -10.62 13.82 16.87
CA PHE A 64 -9.51 13.51 17.79
C PHE A 64 -8.54 12.48 17.25
N GLY A 65 -9.02 11.35 16.75
CA GLY A 65 -8.16 10.29 16.23
C GLY A 65 -7.47 10.68 14.92
N GLY A 66 -6.18 10.37 14.80
CA GLY A 66 -5.45 10.45 13.52
C GLY A 66 -5.90 9.34 12.58
N ALA A 67 -5.86 9.56 11.27
CA ALA A 67 -6.30 8.57 10.30
C ALA A 67 -5.23 7.53 9.97
N GLY A 68 -5.68 6.35 9.58
CA GLY A 68 -4.84 5.30 9.01
C GLY A 68 -4.30 5.70 7.63
N ALA A 69 -3.10 5.25 7.33
CA ALA A 69 -2.54 5.34 6.00
C ALA A 69 -3.29 4.45 5.01
N GLY A 70 -3.25 4.78 3.73
CA GLY A 70 -3.62 3.85 2.67
C GLY A 70 -2.75 2.59 2.73
N GLY A 71 -3.32 1.45 2.32
CA GLY A 71 -2.60 0.19 2.25
C GLY A 71 -1.37 0.33 1.34
N TYR A 72 -0.33 -0.41 1.66
CA TYR A 72 0.93 -0.44 0.93
C TYR A 72 1.13 -1.84 0.34
N ARG A 73 1.19 -1.95 -0.97
CA ARG A 73 1.45 -3.21 -1.69
C ARG A 73 2.64 -3.00 -2.62
N ALA A 74 3.69 -3.80 -2.49
CA ALA A 74 4.91 -3.64 -3.29
C ALA A 74 5.49 -4.99 -3.70
N ALA A 75 6.25 -5.00 -4.80
CA ALA A 75 7.09 -6.11 -5.22
C ALA A 75 8.44 -5.61 -5.73
N GLY A 76 9.49 -6.36 -5.45
CA GLY A 76 10.87 -6.09 -5.89
C GLY A 76 11.60 -4.98 -5.14
N PHE A 77 10.87 -4.09 -4.48
CA PHE A 77 11.41 -2.94 -3.75
C PHE A 77 10.64 -2.76 -2.44
N GLY A 78 11.28 -2.12 -1.47
CA GLY A 78 10.72 -1.90 -0.14
C GLY A 78 11.19 -2.93 0.89
N PRO A 79 10.79 -2.80 2.17
CA PRO A 79 11.29 -3.63 3.25
C PRO A 79 10.63 -5.02 3.28
N SER A 80 11.39 -6.05 3.67
CA SER A 80 10.81 -7.32 4.13
C SER A 80 10.10 -7.09 5.49
N PRO A 81 8.95 -7.71 5.78
CA PRO A 81 8.25 -8.73 4.99
C PRO A 81 7.16 -8.17 4.04
N LEU A 82 7.14 -6.88 3.72
CA LEU A 82 6.06 -6.25 2.96
C LEU A 82 6.13 -6.48 1.44
N GLN A 83 7.15 -7.20 0.96
CA GLN A 83 7.31 -7.50 -0.45
C GLN A 83 6.50 -8.72 -0.88
N GLY A 84 5.62 -8.53 -1.86
CA GLY A 84 4.98 -9.59 -2.63
C GLY A 84 5.80 -10.02 -3.85
N SER A 85 5.19 -10.85 -4.69
CA SER A 85 5.81 -11.30 -5.94
C SER A 85 5.59 -10.29 -7.08
N ALA A 86 6.55 -10.24 -8.01
CA ALA A 86 6.40 -9.48 -9.24
C ALA A 86 5.17 -9.96 -10.03
N LEU A 87 4.54 -9.05 -10.74
CA LEU A 87 3.37 -9.34 -11.55
C LEU A 87 3.81 -9.68 -12.98
N VAL A 88 3.43 -10.87 -13.43
CA VAL A 88 3.67 -11.29 -14.83
C VAL A 88 2.43 -10.97 -15.64
N ILE A 89 2.57 -10.12 -16.67
CA ILE A 89 1.48 -9.67 -17.52
C ILE A 89 1.84 -9.74 -19.00
N GLU A 90 0.84 -9.79 -19.84
CA GLU A 90 1.02 -9.68 -21.29
C GLU A 90 1.20 -8.22 -21.72
N GLY A 91 1.70 -7.99 -22.92
CA GLY A 91 1.61 -6.68 -23.57
C GLY A 91 0.14 -6.27 -23.73
N GLY A 92 -0.17 -5.01 -23.52
CA GLY A 92 -1.56 -4.53 -23.59
C GLY A 92 -1.85 -3.30 -22.76
N GLN A 93 -3.13 -2.98 -22.63
CA GLN A 93 -3.60 -1.83 -21.82
C GLN A 93 -4.13 -2.28 -20.48
N TYR A 94 -3.74 -1.58 -19.43
CA TYR A 94 -4.14 -1.83 -18.04
C TYR A 94 -4.69 -0.56 -17.42
N THR A 95 -5.90 -0.65 -16.89
CA THR A 95 -6.49 0.45 -16.13
C THR A 95 -5.79 0.56 -14.78
N ILE A 96 -5.39 1.78 -14.44
CA ILE A 96 -4.81 2.14 -13.14
C ILE A 96 -5.82 3.00 -12.39
N THR A 97 -6.14 2.63 -11.16
CA THR A 97 -6.91 3.46 -10.23
C THR A 97 -5.98 3.98 -9.15
N VAL A 98 -5.95 5.29 -8.95
CA VAL A 98 -5.24 5.94 -7.85
C VAL A 98 -6.27 6.43 -6.85
N GLY A 99 -6.21 5.94 -5.62
CA GLY A 99 -7.15 6.24 -4.56
C GLY A 99 -7.02 7.68 -4.06
N ALA A 100 -8.15 8.33 -3.85
CA ALA A 100 -8.22 9.64 -3.21
C ALA A 100 -8.12 9.52 -1.69
N GLY A 101 -7.58 10.53 -1.02
CA GLY A 101 -7.63 10.63 0.43
C GLY A 101 -9.04 10.88 0.95
N GLY A 102 -9.35 10.37 2.14
CA GLY A 102 -10.60 10.63 2.84
C GLY A 102 -10.67 12.07 3.37
N SER A 103 -11.86 12.65 3.42
CA SER A 103 -12.05 13.98 4.05
C SER A 103 -11.96 13.88 5.56
N GLY A 104 -11.42 14.91 6.20
CA GLY A 104 -11.41 15.05 7.66
C GLY A 104 -12.81 15.18 8.24
N GLY A 105 -13.00 14.71 9.47
CA GLY A 105 -14.21 14.93 10.25
C GLY A 105 -14.36 16.39 10.61
N SER A 106 -15.61 16.87 10.77
CA SER A 106 -15.86 18.25 11.18
C SER A 106 -15.64 18.45 12.68
N GLY A 107 -15.00 19.54 13.06
CA GLY A 107 -14.74 19.86 14.46
C GLY A 107 -15.99 20.11 15.29
N SER A 108 -17.01 20.72 14.70
CA SER A 108 -18.24 21.13 15.39
C SER A 108 -19.27 20.01 15.56
N SER A 109 -19.18 18.94 14.81
CA SER A 109 -20.21 17.88 14.75
C SER A 109 -19.71 16.52 15.31
N ASN A 110 -18.55 16.49 15.93
CA ASN A 110 -17.96 15.27 16.50
C ASN A 110 -18.03 14.07 15.53
N THR A 111 -17.57 14.28 14.29
CA THR A 111 -17.63 13.24 13.26
C THR A 111 -16.28 12.55 13.08
N ASN A 112 -16.34 11.26 12.85
CA ASN A 112 -15.19 10.51 12.38
C ASN A 112 -14.71 11.06 11.03
N GLY A 113 -13.44 10.91 10.75
CA GLY A 113 -12.92 11.10 9.40
C GLY A 113 -13.46 10.02 8.45
N ASN A 114 -13.47 10.33 7.16
CA ASN A 114 -13.85 9.37 6.12
C ASN A 114 -12.65 8.50 5.72
N ASP A 115 -12.97 7.29 5.25
CA ASP A 115 -11.95 6.39 4.72
C ASP A 115 -11.38 6.94 3.41
N GLY A 116 -10.13 6.62 3.13
CA GLY A 116 -9.54 6.77 1.81
C GLY A 116 -10.14 5.77 0.81
N THR A 117 -9.82 5.93 -0.46
CA THR A 117 -10.26 4.98 -1.50
C THR A 117 -9.12 4.11 -1.99
N ASN A 118 -9.48 2.97 -2.59
CA ASN A 118 -8.52 1.96 -3.04
C ASN A 118 -7.70 2.45 -4.24
N SER A 119 -6.44 1.97 -4.30
CA SER A 119 -5.64 2.00 -5.54
C SER A 119 -5.57 0.60 -6.15
N ILE A 120 -5.60 0.53 -7.48
CA ILE A 120 -5.67 -0.75 -8.20
C ILE A 120 -4.70 -0.74 -9.40
N PHE A 121 -3.92 -1.81 -9.52
CA PHE A 121 -3.16 -2.15 -10.71
C PHE A 121 -3.39 -3.63 -11.04
N SER A 122 -4.07 -3.92 -12.13
CA SER A 122 -4.40 -5.29 -12.55
C SER A 122 -5.10 -6.08 -11.42
N THR A 123 -4.49 -7.13 -10.90
CA THR A 123 -5.00 -7.97 -9.80
C THR A 123 -4.61 -7.44 -8.41
N ILE A 124 -3.76 -6.42 -8.36
CA ILE A 124 -3.28 -5.85 -7.10
C ILE A 124 -4.23 -4.72 -6.66
N THR A 125 -4.92 -4.94 -5.55
CA THR A 125 -5.74 -3.92 -4.89
C THR A 125 -5.12 -3.57 -3.55
N SER A 126 -4.90 -2.28 -3.31
CA SER A 126 -4.52 -1.71 -2.03
C SER A 126 -5.71 -0.99 -1.44
N ALA A 127 -6.08 -1.29 -0.20
CA ALA A 127 -7.27 -0.74 0.45
C ALA A 127 -7.02 0.68 0.99
N GLY A 128 -8.03 1.54 0.90
CA GLY A 128 -7.98 2.86 1.51
C GLY A 128 -7.72 2.82 3.01
N GLY A 129 -7.10 3.84 3.55
CA GLY A 129 -6.86 3.99 4.99
C GLY A 129 -8.14 4.28 5.76
N GLY A 130 -8.26 3.77 6.98
CA GLY A 130 -9.42 4.03 7.85
C GLY A 130 -9.44 5.43 8.42
N GLY A 131 -10.62 6.05 8.50
CA GLY A 131 -10.82 7.36 9.11
C GLY A 131 -10.55 7.36 10.62
N GLY A 132 -10.07 8.48 11.14
CA GLY A 132 -9.83 8.69 12.58
C GLY A 132 -11.13 8.87 13.37
N GLY A 133 -11.11 8.49 14.64
CA GLY A 133 -12.24 8.58 15.56
C GLY A 133 -12.52 10.02 16.03
N ALA A 134 -13.78 10.30 16.36
CA ALA A 134 -14.25 11.59 16.82
C ALA A 134 -14.21 11.73 18.35
N PHE A 135 -14.91 12.73 18.86
CA PHE A 135 -15.27 12.84 20.29
C PHE A 135 -16.56 12.08 20.56
N GLY A 136 -16.63 11.36 21.69
CA GLY A 136 -17.83 10.68 22.14
C GLY A 136 -17.66 9.16 22.31
N THR A 137 -18.73 8.50 22.75
CA THR A 137 -18.70 7.08 23.16
C THR A 137 -18.63 6.06 22.01
N ASN A 138 -18.88 6.48 20.77
CA ASN A 138 -18.85 5.61 19.59
C ASN A 138 -17.78 6.10 18.56
N SER A 139 -16.70 6.59 19.05
CA SER A 139 -15.67 7.23 18.25
C SER A 139 -14.47 6.33 18.01
N THR A 140 -14.72 5.05 17.71
CA THR A 140 -13.68 4.11 17.30
C THR A 140 -13.02 4.55 16.00
N GLY A 141 -11.72 4.31 15.87
CA GLY A 141 -11.05 4.41 14.57
C GLY A 141 -11.66 3.42 13.58
N ARG A 142 -11.70 3.77 12.28
CA ARG A 142 -12.26 2.91 11.23
C ARG A 142 -11.19 1.94 10.72
N ASP A 143 -11.65 0.78 10.29
CA ASP A 143 -10.78 -0.22 9.66
C ASP A 143 -10.35 0.21 8.24
N GLY A 144 -9.23 -0.29 7.77
CA GLY A 144 -8.76 0.02 6.43
C GLY A 144 -7.46 -0.69 6.08
N GLY A 145 -6.79 -0.24 5.02
CA GLY A 145 -5.43 -0.68 4.66
C GLY A 145 -4.50 -0.55 5.86
N SER A 146 -4.48 0.63 6.49
CA SER A 146 -4.12 0.81 7.90
C SER A 146 -5.31 1.39 8.65
N GLY A 147 -5.48 1.02 9.92
CA GLY A 147 -6.62 1.45 10.74
C GLY A 147 -6.47 2.87 11.27
N GLY A 148 -7.58 3.60 11.41
CA GLY A 148 -7.62 4.92 12.05
C GLY A 148 -7.41 4.84 13.55
N GLY A 149 -6.87 5.87 14.17
CA GLY A 149 -6.75 6.02 15.61
C GLY A 149 -8.11 6.25 16.29
N GLY A 150 -8.27 5.73 17.50
CA GLY A 150 -9.48 5.92 18.30
C GLY A 150 -9.61 7.37 18.79
N GLY A 151 -10.84 7.81 18.91
CA GLY A 151 -11.17 9.09 19.54
C GLY A 151 -11.18 9.03 21.06
N THR A 152 -11.70 10.07 21.69
CA THR A 152 -11.82 10.14 23.15
C THR A 152 -13.29 10.28 23.55
N PRO A 153 -13.75 9.61 24.63
CA PRO A 153 -15.09 9.85 25.19
C PRO A 153 -15.17 11.19 25.97
N GLY A 154 -14.03 11.82 26.29
CA GLY A 154 -13.95 13.13 26.92
C GLY A 154 -14.13 13.14 28.43
N SER A 155 -14.69 12.11 29.04
CA SER A 155 -14.91 12.08 30.50
C SER A 155 -14.76 10.67 31.06
N SER A 156 -14.18 10.60 32.28
CA SER A 156 -14.24 9.40 33.12
C SER A 156 -15.70 9.14 33.55
N PRO A 157 -16.17 7.87 33.65
CA PRO A 157 -15.37 6.63 33.64
C PRO A 157 -15.26 5.90 32.30
N PHE A 158 -15.59 6.53 31.21
CA PHE A 158 -15.59 5.84 29.91
C PHE A 158 -14.16 5.52 29.42
N PRO A 159 -13.92 4.27 28.94
CA PRO A 159 -12.62 3.91 28.40
C PRO A 159 -12.32 4.68 27.10
N GLY A 160 -11.05 4.91 26.83
CA GLY A 160 -10.60 5.43 25.55
C GLY A 160 -11.08 4.54 24.40
N GLN A 161 -11.39 5.14 23.27
CA GLN A 161 -11.94 4.37 22.16
C GLN A 161 -10.83 3.64 21.40
N PRO A 162 -11.06 2.39 20.99
CA PRO A 162 -10.06 1.62 20.27
C PRO A 162 -9.76 2.22 18.89
N GLY A 163 -8.54 1.98 18.40
CA GLY A 163 -8.20 2.19 17.00
C GLY A 163 -8.82 1.13 16.11
N GLY A 164 -8.96 1.44 14.83
CA GLY A 164 -9.41 0.51 13.80
C GLY A 164 -8.34 -0.53 13.45
N SER A 165 -8.80 -1.62 12.86
CA SER A 165 -7.93 -2.70 12.38
C SER A 165 -7.26 -2.29 11.07
N GLY A 166 -5.96 -2.60 10.94
CA GLY A 166 -5.24 -2.55 9.67
C GLY A 166 -5.36 -3.86 8.90
N ASN A 167 -4.78 -3.88 7.71
CA ASN A 167 -4.84 -5.02 6.80
C ASN A 167 -6.27 -5.52 6.56
N THR A 168 -7.18 -4.59 6.33
CA THR A 168 -8.61 -4.87 6.08
C THR A 168 -9.00 -4.36 4.68
N PRO A 169 -9.45 -5.26 3.77
CA PRO A 169 -9.50 -6.72 3.93
C PRO A 169 -8.10 -7.33 4.07
N PRO A 170 -7.99 -8.52 4.71
CA PRO A 170 -6.70 -9.15 4.93
C PRO A 170 -6.05 -9.61 3.62
N VAL A 171 -4.76 -9.33 3.47
CA VAL A 171 -3.91 -9.75 2.35
C VAL A 171 -2.56 -10.20 2.86
N ASP A 172 -1.86 -10.98 2.06
CA ASP A 172 -0.49 -11.41 2.31
C ASP A 172 0.42 -10.98 1.14
N PRO A 173 1.54 -10.29 1.40
CA PRO A 173 1.95 -9.66 2.68
C PRO A 173 0.93 -8.63 3.19
N PRO A 174 0.91 -8.35 4.52
CA PRO A 174 -0.03 -7.38 5.09
C PRO A 174 0.21 -5.98 4.52
N GLN A 175 -0.88 -5.23 4.31
CA GLN A 175 -0.83 -3.92 3.66
C GLN A 175 -0.77 -2.73 4.63
N GLY A 176 -0.84 -2.98 5.96
CA GLY A 176 -0.78 -1.95 6.98
C GLY A 176 -1.12 -2.46 8.38
N ASN A 177 -1.09 -1.58 9.36
CA ASN A 177 -1.20 -1.90 10.77
C ASN A 177 -2.40 -1.19 11.44
N ASN A 178 -2.74 -1.62 12.65
CA ASN A 178 -3.84 -1.07 13.44
C ASN A 178 -3.56 0.37 13.87
N GLY A 179 -4.60 1.14 14.08
CA GLY A 179 -4.56 2.40 14.78
C GLY A 179 -4.41 2.21 16.29
N GLY A 180 -3.91 3.25 16.96
CA GLY A 180 -3.79 3.32 18.42
C GLY A 180 -5.11 3.70 19.09
N SER A 181 -5.28 3.35 20.36
CA SER A 181 -6.46 3.76 21.14
C SER A 181 -6.31 5.20 21.64
N GLY A 182 -7.44 5.90 21.71
CA GLY A 182 -7.55 7.19 22.39
C GLY A 182 -7.49 7.08 23.90
N ALA A 183 -7.38 8.23 24.59
CA ALA A 183 -7.27 8.28 26.03
C ALA A 183 -8.61 8.05 26.75
N SER A 184 -8.55 7.44 27.93
CA SER A 184 -9.64 7.40 28.94
C SER A 184 -9.45 8.58 29.90
N GLY A 185 -10.50 9.36 30.12
CA GLY A 185 -10.49 10.46 31.08
C GLY A 185 -9.54 11.64 30.73
N ALA A 186 -8.95 11.62 29.54
CA ALA A 186 -8.11 12.70 29.02
C ALA A 186 -8.55 13.07 27.59
N ILE A 187 -8.28 14.28 27.18
CA ILE A 187 -8.72 14.80 25.89
C ILE A 187 -7.55 14.61 24.91
N ALA A 188 -7.39 13.36 24.41
CA ALA A 188 -6.37 13.02 23.42
C ALA A 188 -6.81 11.82 22.57
N GLY A 189 -6.57 11.89 21.28
CA GLY A 189 -6.84 10.85 20.30
C GLY A 189 -5.65 9.95 20.04
N GLY A 190 -5.89 8.68 19.67
CA GLY A 190 -4.88 7.75 19.19
C GLY A 190 -4.36 8.14 17.82
N GLY A 191 -3.15 7.72 17.46
CA GLY A 191 -2.57 7.85 16.14
C GLY A 191 -3.10 6.80 15.17
N GLY A 192 -3.17 7.11 13.87
CA GLY A 192 -3.48 6.13 12.84
C GLY A 192 -2.33 5.17 12.57
N GLY A 193 -2.64 3.95 12.12
CA GLY A 193 -1.64 2.96 11.68
C GLY A 193 -0.92 3.38 10.41
N GLY A 194 0.31 2.91 10.25
CA GLY A 194 1.12 3.06 9.04
C GLY A 194 1.47 1.72 8.42
N ALA A 195 2.24 1.72 7.34
CA ALA A 195 2.61 0.50 6.65
C ALA A 195 3.48 -0.43 7.50
N THR A 196 4.41 0.09 8.32
CA THR A 196 5.35 -0.72 9.10
C THR A 196 5.08 -0.72 10.60
N ALA A 197 4.27 0.20 11.11
CA ALA A 197 4.05 0.34 12.53
C ALA A 197 2.58 0.65 12.87
N THR A 198 2.14 0.18 14.02
CA THR A 198 0.85 0.55 14.61
C THR A 198 0.87 2.03 15.01
N GLY A 199 -0.31 2.65 15.01
CA GLY A 199 -0.48 3.96 15.59
C GLY A 199 -0.26 3.98 17.10
N GLY A 200 0.26 5.07 17.63
CA GLY A 200 0.48 5.25 19.05
C GLY A 200 -0.84 5.32 19.82
N SER A 201 -0.99 4.50 20.87
CA SER A 201 -2.07 4.66 21.83
C SER A 201 -1.72 5.73 22.85
N THR A 202 -2.73 6.36 23.41
CA THR A 202 -2.53 7.39 24.44
C THR A 202 -3.29 7.09 25.72
N SER A 203 -2.68 7.36 26.85
CA SER A 203 -3.28 7.33 28.20
C SER A 203 -3.13 8.66 28.93
N THR A 204 -2.47 9.64 28.31
CA THR A 204 -2.15 10.96 28.85
C THR A 204 -2.76 12.03 27.96
N PRO A 205 -2.73 13.33 28.36
CA PRO A 205 -3.25 14.39 27.51
C PRO A 205 -2.38 14.70 26.27
N THR A 206 -1.44 13.83 25.90
CA THR A 206 -0.66 13.90 24.66
C THR A 206 -1.24 12.94 23.63
N GLY A 207 -1.44 13.37 22.39
CA GLY A 207 -1.94 12.53 21.31
C GLY A 207 -1.00 11.38 20.95
N GLY A 208 -1.56 10.30 20.43
CA GLY A 208 -0.78 9.17 19.91
C GLY A 208 -0.11 9.54 18.57
N SER A 209 1.17 9.22 18.40
CA SER A 209 1.87 9.44 17.13
C SER A 209 1.34 8.54 16.02
N GLY A 210 1.37 9.00 14.79
CA GLY A 210 1.08 8.17 13.62
C GLY A 210 2.12 7.06 13.44
N GLY A 211 1.65 5.88 12.99
CA GLY A 211 2.50 4.74 12.65
C GLY A 211 3.39 5.04 11.44
N ALA A 212 4.62 4.55 11.47
CA ALA A 212 5.56 4.77 10.38
C ALA A 212 5.12 4.08 9.08
N GLY A 213 5.38 4.73 7.96
CA GLY A 213 5.28 4.18 6.62
C GLY A 213 6.48 3.31 6.23
N ALA A 214 6.49 2.87 4.99
CA ALA A 214 7.53 2.01 4.44
C ALA A 214 8.39 2.75 3.42
N PRO A 215 9.74 2.65 3.50
CA PRO A 215 10.62 3.14 2.45
C PRO A 215 10.48 2.28 1.19
N ASN A 216 10.72 2.89 0.01
CA ASN A 216 10.71 2.19 -1.26
C ASN A 216 11.58 2.90 -2.29
N GLU A 217 12.42 2.14 -2.98
CA GLU A 217 13.37 2.65 -3.99
C GLU A 217 12.92 2.38 -5.43
N ILE A 218 11.68 2.02 -5.68
CA ILE A 218 11.18 1.67 -7.03
C ILE A 218 11.38 2.79 -8.04
N THR A 219 11.35 4.05 -7.60
CA THR A 219 11.59 5.22 -8.45
C THR A 219 13.06 5.53 -8.70
N GLY A 220 13.97 4.81 -8.03
CA GLY A 220 15.41 5.08 -8.05
C GLY A 220 15.91 5.97 -6.91
N SER A 221 15.03 6.41 -6.02
CA SER A 221 15.35 7.15 -4.80
C SER A 221 14.55 6.57 -3.64
N ASP A 222 15.13 6.58 -2.45
CA ASP A 222 14.43 6.11 -1.24
C ASP A 222 13.37 7.15 -0.83
N VAL A 223 12.10 6.75 -0.95
CA VAL A 223 10.94 7.56 -0.56
C VAL A 223 10.05 6.72 0.34
N SER A 224 9.65 7.28 1.48
CA SER A 224 8.70 6.62 2.39
C SER A 224 7.26 6.92 2.00
N TYR A 225 6.39 5.90 2.10
CA TYR A 225 4.96 5.95 1.78
C TYR A 225 4.11 5.38 2.90
N ALA A 226 2.85 5.73 2.94
CA ALA A 226 1.84 5.17 3.83
C ALA A 226 2.15 5.37 5.33
N GLY A 227 2.45 6.60 5.73
CA GLY A 227 2.53 7.00 7.15
C GLY A 227 1.16 7.36 7.72
N GLY A 228 0.85 6.92 8.95
CA GLY A 228 -0.41 7.24 9.65
C GLY A 228 -0.45 8.67 10.17
N GLY A 229 -1.64 9.24 10.38
CA GLY A 229 -1.84 10.56 10.99
C GLY A 229 -1.66 10.56 12.51
N GLY A 230 -1.16 11.65 13.08
CA GLY A 230 -1.08 11.85 14.52
C GLY A 230 -2.42 12.20 15.15
N GLY A 231 -2.68 11.76 16.37
CA GLY A 231 -3.89 12.11 17.14
C GLY A 231 -3.83 13.53 17.69
N ALA A 232 -4.99 14.15 17.86
CA ALA A 232 -5.11 15.46 18.50
C ALA A 232 -4.88 15.40 20.01
N SER A 233 -4.52 16.51 20.62
CA SER A 233 -4.40 16.62 22.07
C SER A 233 -4.58 18.04 22.59
N ALA A 234 -4.77 18.16 23.89
CA ALA A 234 -4.86 19.45 24.56
C ALA A 234 -3.51 20.17 24.73
N ASN A 235 -2.38 19.43 24.74
CA ASN A 235 -1.10 19.97 25.22
C ASN A 235 -0.01 20.07 24.17
N SER A 236 0.14 19.02 23.32
CA SER A 236 1.16 19.02 22.28
C SER A 236 0.72 18.16 21.10
N PRO A 237 0.97 18.60 19.84
CA PRO A 237 0.54 17.88 18.68
C PRO A 237 1.29 16.56 18.58
N ALA A 238 0.57 15.49 18.27
CA ALA A 238 1.20 14.24 17.92
C ALA A 238 1.73 14.31 16.49
N SER A 239 2.95 13.84 16.28
CA SER A 239 3.54 13.78 14.95
C SER A 239 2.81 12.76 14.07
N GLY A 240 2.68 13.06 12.79
CA GLY A 240 2.35 12.06 11.78
C GLY A 240 3.52 11.11 11.57
N GLY A 241 3.22 9.90 11.08
CA GLY A 241 4.21 8.90 10.72
C GLY A 241 5.02 9.30 9.48
N ALA A 242 6.30 8.89 9.43
CA ALA A 242 7.11 9.03 8.23
C ALA A 242 6.38 8.38 7.04
N GLY A 243 6.48 8.96 5.84
CA GLY A 243 5.71 8.52 4.68
C GLY A 243 4.43 9.29 4.46
N GLY A 244 4.40 10.55 4.91
CA GLY A 244 3.38 11.52 4.56
C GLY A 244 2.21 11.64 5.53
N GLY A 245 2.30 11.11 6.74
CA GLY A 245 1.27 11.30 7.77
C GLY A 245 1.17 12.76 8.24
N GLY A 246 -0.06 13.28 8.37
CA GLY A 246 -0.33 14.62 8.91
C GLY A 246 -0.24 14.65 10.44
N ALA A 247 0.30 15.72 11.02
CA ALA A 247 0.34 15.91 12.47
C ALA A 247 -1.05 16.25 13.02
N GLY A 248 -1.32 15.82 14.26
CA GLY A 248 -2.54 16.18 14.99
C GLY A 248 -2.58 17.65 15.37
N GLY A 249 -3.78 18.18 15.56
CA GLY A 249 -4.03 19.51 16.09
C GLY A 249 -3.97 19.56 17.60
N ILE A 250 -3.82 20.77 18.15
CA ILE A 250 -4.00 21.07 19.56
C ILE A 250 -5.11 22.10 19.77
N SER A 251 -5.61 22.16 21.03
CA SER A 251 -6.68 23.01 21.54
C SER A 251 -6.85 24.37 20.83
N PRO A 252 -8.02 24.97 20.92
CA PRO A 252 -8.87 25.50 19.85
C PRO A 252 -8.25 26.48 18.88
N ASN A 253 -7.01 26.83 18.97
CA ASN A 253 -6.46 27.91 18.15
C ASN A 253 -5.10 27.70 17.50
N SER A 254 -4.36 26.60 17.65
CA SER A 254 -3.10 26.39 16.90
C SER A 254 -2.21 25.30 17.49
N PRO A 255 -1.52 24.51 16.69
CA PRO A 255 -1.70 24.37 15.25
C PRO A 255 -2.93 23.54 14.88
N ALA A 256 -3.52 23.81 13.72
CA ALA A 256 -4.59 22.98 13.15
C ALA A 256 -4.04 21.59 12.74
N ALA A 257 -4.94 20.62 12.67
CA ALA A 257 -4.59 19.29 12.12
C ALA A 257 -4.05 19.43 10.70
N GLN A 258 -2.98 18.67 10.41
CA GLN A 258 -2.38 18.68 9.09
C GLN A 258 -2.96 17.56 8.22
N SER A 259 -3.09 17.85 6.94
CA SER A 259 -3.44 16.83 5.95
C SER A 259 -2.28 15.88 5.68
N GLY A 260 -2.62 14.65 5.31
CA GLY A 260 -1.63 13.72 4.74
C GLY A 260 -1.06 14.26 3.42
N SER A 261 0.19 13.95 3.15
CA SER A 261 0.87 14.39 1.92
C SER A 261 0.26 13.70 0.70
N ALA A 262 0.04 14.46 -0.36
CA ALA A 262 -0.45 13.91 -1.63
C ALA A 262 0.56 12.91 -2.22
N ASN A 263 0.04 11.91 -2.94
CA ASN A 263 0.84 10.86 -3.62
C ASN A 263 1.71 10.02 -2.68
N THR A 264 1.33 9.93 -1.42
CA THR A 264 2.02 9.08 -0.44
C THR A 264 1.09 8.10 0.26
N GLY A 265 -0.23 8.29 0.15
CA GLY A 265 -1.20 7.54 0.94
C GLY A 265 -1.19 7.88 2.43
N GLY A 266 -0.62 9.01 2.83
CA GLY A 266 -0.53 9.41 4.22
C GLY A 266 -1.89 9.69 4.86
N GLY A 267 -2.11 9.25 6.11
CA GLY A 267 -3.32 9.57 6.89
C GLY A 267 -3.34 11.02 7.36
N GLY A 268 -4.53 11.64 7.45
CA GLY A 268 -4.71 12.98 8.01
C GLY A 268 -4.62 13.01 9.55
N GLY A 269 -4.10 14.09 10.12
CA GLY A 269 -4.05 14.31 11.58
C GLY A 269 -5.43 14.54 12.20
N GLY A 270 -5.63 14.11 13.44
CA GLY A 270 -6.84 14.39 14.22
C GLY A 270 -6.97 15.88 14.55
N GLY A 271 -8.17 16.43 14.50
CA GLY A 271 -8.46 17.79 14.93
C GLY A 271 -8.71 17.86 16.43
N TYR A 272 -8.65 19.00 17.02
CA TYR A 272 -9.13 19.28 18.37
C TYR A 272 -10.12 20.44 18.31
N ASP A 273 -11.43 20.17 18.43
CA ASP A 273 -12.49 21.14 18.19
C ASP A 273 -12.35 21.89 16.84
N GLN A 274 -11.54 21.37 15.97
CA GLN A 274 -11.26 21.80 14.60
C GLN A 274 -11.47 20.62 13.64
N PRO A 275 -11.66 20.86 12.36
CA PRO A 275 -11.70 19.78 11.39
C PRO A 275 -10.41 18.96 11.43
N GLY A 276 -10.55 17.64 11.31
CA GLY A 276 -9.40 16.77 11.06
C GLY A 276 -8.76 17.05 9.70
N GLY A 277 -7.48 16.73 9.54
CA GLY A 277 -6.77 16.82 8.28
C GLY A 277 -7.33 15.84 7.25
N THR A 278 -7.34 16.18 5.97
CA THR A 278 -7.69 15.23 4.90
C THR A 278 -6.57 14.20 4.73
N GLY A 279 -6.89 12.99 4.28
CA GLY A 279 -5.88 12.03 3.86
C GLY A 279 -5.18 12.47 2.57
N GLY A 280 -3.95 12.01 2.37
CA GLY A 280 -3.22 12.17 1.11
C GLY A 280 -3.71 11.18 0.06
N SER A 281 -3.66 11.57 -1.22
CA SER A 281 -3.92 10.62 -2.31
C SER A 281 -2.88 9.50 -2.33
N GLY A 282 -3.26 8.35 -2.88
CA GLY A 282 -2.36 7.25 -3.17
C GLY A 282 -1.45 7.52 -4.38
N ILE A 283 -0.69 6.51 -4.74
CA ILE A 283 0.20 6.48 -5.91
C ILE A 283 0.31 5.06 -6.45
N VAL A 284 0.48 4.93 -7.77
CA VAL A 284 0.86 3.65 -8.39
C VAL A 284 2.13 3.85 -9.19
N VAL A 285 3.14 3.03 -8.91
CA VAL A 285 4.39 3.00 -9.66
C VAL A 285 4.59 1.59 -10.19
N VAL A 286 4.95 1.49 -11.47
CA VAL A 286 5.26 0.23 -12.14
C VAL A 286 6.66 0.32 -12.73
N ARG A 287 7.50 -0.70 -12.45
CA ARG A 287 8.86 -0.79 -12.99
C ARG A 287 9.04 -2.11 -13.73
N GLY A 288 9.51 -2.04 -14.95
CA GLY A 288 9.73 -3.18 -15.83
C GLY A 288 11.10 -3.19 -16.47
N PRO A 289 11.46 -4.30 -17.15
CA PRO A 289 12.77 -4.44 -17.79
C PRO A 289 12.99 -3.41 -18.91
N SER A 290 14.24 -3.20 -19.31
CA SER A 290 14.62 -2.29 -20.39
C SER A 290 13.99 -2.64 -21.75
N SER A 291 13.60 -3.90 -21.95
CA SER A 291 12.90 -4.37 -23.14
C SER A 291 11.42 -3.93 -23.21
N ALA A 292 10.84 -3.50 -22.10
CA ALA A 292 9.46 -3.01 -22.09
C ALA A 292 9.39 -1.56 -22.58
N THR A 293 8.29 -1.22 -23.23
CA THR A 293 7.92 0.17 -23.50
C THR A 293 6.66 0.51 -22.73
N PHE A 294 6.68 1.62 -22.00
CA PHE A 294 5.54 2.13 -21.24
C PHE A 294 4.98 3.41 -21.85
N ALA A 295 3.68 3.44 -22.08
CA ALA A 295 2.95 4.67 -22.37
C ALA A 295 1.85 4.86 -21.31
N VAL A 296 1.65 6.11 -20.86
CA VAL A 296 0.69 6.47 -19.81
C VAL A 296 -0.29 7.53 -20.29
N ALA A 297 -1.51 7.45 -19.83
CA ALA A 297 -2.54 8.47 -20.04
C ALA A 297 -3.35 8.64 -18.73
N PRO A 298 -3.85 9.86 -18.38
CA PRO A 298 -3.58 11.14 -19.04
C PRO A 298 -2.12 11.59 -18.84
N GLY A 299 -1.69 12.63 -19.57
CA GLY A 299 -0.33 13.15 -19.59
C GLY A 299 0.15 13.83 -18.28
N THR A 300 -0.67 13.87 -17.24
CA THR A 300 -0.27 14.23 -15.85
C THR A 300 0.47 13.07 -15.17
N ASN A 301 0.31 11.83 -15.64
CA ASN A 301 1.12 10.69 -15.27
C ASN A 301 2.43 10.71 -16.10
N SER A 302 3.46 10.03 -15.64
CA SER A 302 4.79 10.14 -16.25
C SER A 302 5.45 8.79 -16.47
N THR A 303 6.37 8.76 -17.44
CA THR A 303 7.32 7.67 -17.63
C THR A 303 8.74 8.17 -17.49
N SER A 304 9.63 7.32 -16.98
CA SER A 304 11.06 7.58 -16.90
C SER A 304 11.87 6.30 -17.15
N THR A 305 13.18 6.46 -17.32
CA THR A 305 14.10 5.34 -17.42
C THR A 305 15.12 5.44 -16.29
N HIS A 306 15.21 4.39 -15.49
CA HIS A 306 16.23 4.28 -14.44
C HIS A 306 17.62 4.19 -15.07
N PRO A 307 18.70 4.71 -14.42
CA PRO A 307 20.06 4.59 -14.96
C PRO A 307 20.50 3.16 -15.31
N GLY A 308 19.93 2.14 -14.65
CA GLY A 308 20.12 0.72 -14.97
C GLY A 308 19.35 0.21 -16.21
N GLY A 309 18.59 1.08 -16.89
CA GLY A 309 17.83 0.75 -18.10
C GLY A 309 16.36 0.42 -17.91
N ASP A 310 15.93 0.05 -16.70
CA ASP A 310 14.54 -0.28 -16.42
C ASP A 310 13.59 0.89 -16.72
N LYS A 311 12.40 0.55 -17.18
CA LYS A 311 11.34 1.52 -17.45
C LYS A 311 10.45 1.69 -16.21
N ILE A 312 10.07 2.92 -15.93
CA ILE A 312 9.23 3.28 -14.78
C ILE A 312 8.03 4.07 -15.30
N ALA A 313 6.83 3.68 -14.87
CA ALA A 313 5.60 4.45 -15.06
C ALA A 313 5.07 4.87 -13.69
N THR A 314 4.76 6.16 -13.52
CA THR A 314 4.26 6.73 -12.26
C THR A 314 2.89 7.36 -12.48
N PHE A 315 1.92 6.95 -11.67
CA PHE A 315 0.54 7.43 -11.70
C PHE A 315 0.21 8.15 -10.40
N THR A 316 -0.04 9.44 -10.50
CA THR A 316 -0.54 10.30 -9.42
C THR A 316 -2.04 10.58 -9.55
N VAL A 317 -2.62 10.22 -10.69
CA VAL A 317 -4.05 10.21 -10.99
C VAL A 317 -4.43 8.93 -11.72
N SER A 318 -5.68 8.52 -11.63
CA SER A 318 -6.18 7.34 -12.35
C SER A 318 -5.98 7.48 -13.87
N GLY A 319 -5.73 6.36 -14.54
CA GLY A 319 -5.41 6.38 -15.95
C GLY A 319 -5.20 5.01 -16.57
N THR A 320 -4.42 4.97 -17.63
CA THR A 320 -4.13 3.75 -18.39
C THR A 320 -2.62 3.62 -18.58
N LEU A 321 -2.09 2.42 -18.28
CA LEU A 321 -0.75 1.97 -18.63
C LEU A 321 -0.84 1.10 -19.89
N THR A 322 -0.11 1.43 -20.93
CA THR A 322 0.12 0.53 -22.07
C THR A 322 1.53 -0.04 -21.97
N VAL A 323 1.63 -1.37 -22.05
CA VAL A 323 2.88 -2.14 -22.00
C VAL A 323 3.08 -2.83 -23.36
N SER A 324 4.23 -2.62 -23.98
CA SER A 324 4.59 -3.25 -25.26
C SER A 324 6.08 -3.54 -25.35
#